data_662dfbd86e75a965a341829011ad7f14
#
_entry.id   662dfbd86e75a965a341829011ad7f14
#
_cell.length_a   1.000
_cell.length_b   1.000
_cell.length_c   1.000
_cell.angle_alpha   90.00
_cell.angle_beta   90.00
_cell.angle_gamma   90.00
#
_symmetry.space_group_name_H-M   'P 1'
#
loop_
_entity.id
_entity.type
_entity.pdbx_description
1 polymer ?
#
loop_
_entity_poly.entity_id
_entity_poly.type
_entity_poly.pdbx_seq_one_letter_code
_entity_poly.pdbx_strand_id
1 'polypeptide(L)'
;MTLQEQAGPASGSKDVTTASFRQDVIAESMKQPVLVDFWAPWCGPCKQLAPALEKAVAATKGRVRLTKMNIDDHPQIAGQLGIQSIPAVIAFDKGQPVDGFVGALPESQIKTFLE
;
A
#
# COMPACT_ATOMS: atom_id res chain seq x y z
N MET A 1 22.75 4.14 -14.67
CA MET A 1 22.18 3.81 -14.49
C MET A 1 21.65 3.79 -14.06
N THR A 2 21.70 3.90 -13.90
CA THR A 2 21.11 3.72 -13.51
C THR A 2 20.21 3.54 -13.41
N LEU A 3 19.94 3.66 -13.66
CA LEU A 3 18.90 3.48 -13.65
C LEU A 3 18.08 2.84 -13.35
N GLN A 4 18.27 2.29 -13.23
CA GLN A 4 17.49 1.73 -12.85
C GLN A 4 17.03 1.89 -11.87
N GLU A 5 17.51 2.04 -11.61
CA GLU A 5 16.99 2.32 -10.52
C GLU A 5 16.00 3.17 -10.48
N GLN A 6 15.96 3.81 -11.18
CA GLN A 6 14.96 4.58 -11.18
C GLN A 6 13.79 4.07 -11.53
N ALA A 7 13.92 3.27 -12.19
CA ALA A 7 12.75 2.85 -12.74
C ALA A 7 11.83 2.27 -11.82
N GLY A 8 12.25 1.42 -11.09
CA GLY A 8 11.36 0.73 -10.27
C GLY A 8 10.59 1.57 -9.32
N PRO A 9 11.22 2.51 -8.73
CA PRO A 9 10.49 3.24 -7.71
C PRO A 9 9.39 4.07 -8.28
N ALA A 10 9.54 4.51 -9.47
CA ALA A 10 8.59 5.43 -10.02
C ALA A 10 7.20 4.85 -10.05
N SER A 11 7.07 3.61 -10.34
CA SER A 11 5.76 3.03 -10.49
C SER A 11 5.52 1.98 -9.48
N GLY A 12 6.48 1.75 -8.65
CA GLY A 12 6.42 0.59 -7.81
C GLY A 12 5.87 0.86 -6.45
N SER A 13 5.77 -0.20 -5.74
CA SER A 13 5.46 -0.18 -4.33
C SER A 13 6.65 -0.77 -3.60
N LYS A 14 6.77 -0.47 -2.33
CA LYS A 14 7.83 -1.01 -1.51
C LYS A 14 7.27 -2.14 -0.68
N ASP A 15 7.94 -3.29 -0.70
CA ASP A 15 7.56 -4.39 0.17
C ASP A 15 8.00 -4.06 1.59
N VAL A 16 7.07 -4.22 2.54
CA VAL A 16 7.36 -3.97 3.94
C VAL A 16 7.13 -5.23 4.74
N THR A 17 7.83 -5.33 5.86
CA THR A 17 7.76 -6.48 6.74
C THR A 17 7.25 -6.05 8.10
N THR A 18 6.93 -7.00 8.96
CA THR A 18 6.58 -6.68 10.34
C THR A 18 7.70 -5.87 10.98
N ALA A 19 8.96 -6.25 10.73
CA ALA A 19 10.11 -5.57 11.33
C ALA A 19 10.31 -4.16 10.77
N SER A 20 10.02 -3.95 9.49
CA SER A 20 10.26 -2.64 8.86
C SER A 20 9.05 -1.71 8.94
N PHE A 21 7.92 -2.19 9.44
CA PHE A 21 6.67 -1.43 9.41
C PHE A 21 6.79 -0.08 10.10
N ARG A 22 7.42 -0.05 11.27
CA ARG A 22 7.54 1.20 12.01
C ARG A 22 8.28 2.26 11.19
N GLN A 23 9.38 1.87 10.56
CA GLN A 23 10.19 2.82 9.80
C GLN A 23 9.54 3.15 8.45
N ASP A 24 9.07 2.13 7.74
CA ASP A 24 8.63 2.31 6.36
C ASP A 24 7.21 2.83 6.25
N VAL A 25 6.40 2.65 7.25
CA VAL A 25 5.00 3.10 7.23
C VAL A 25 4.76 4.17 8.27
N ILE A 26 4.99 3.88 9.53
CA ILE A 26 4.63 4.82 10.59
C ILE A 26 5.47 6.09 10.52
N ALA A 27 6.79 5.95 10.50
CA ALA A 27 7.66 7.12 10.44
C ALA A 27 7.50 7.87 9.14
N GLU A 28 7.38 7.15 8.04
CA GLU A 28 7.21 7.78 6.73
C GLU A 28 5.89 8.55 6.65
N SER A 29 4.85 8.07 7.33
CA SER A 29 3.54 8.73 7.31
C SER A 29 3.55 10.07 8.02
N MET A 30 4.61 10.37 8.77
CA MET A 30 4.76 11.70 9.34
C MET A 30 5.09 12.74 8.27
N LYS A 31 5.64 12.30 7.14
CA LYS A 31 6.02 13.18 6.03
C LYS A 31 4.96 13.24 4.95
N GLN A 32 4.30 12.13 4.67
CA GLN A 32 3.28 12.05 3.61
C GLN A 32 2.43 10.83 3.87
N PRO A 33 1.18 10.81 3.35
CA PRO A 33 0.36 9.62 3.53
C PRO A 33 1.00 8.39 2.92
N VAL A 34 0.87 7.26 3.62
CA VAL A 34 1.40 5.98 3.18
C VAL A 34 0.26 4.98 3.11
N LEU A 35 0.10 4.32 1.97
CA LEU A 35 -0.86 3.25 1.82
C LEU A 35 -0.15 1.92 2.06
N VAL A 36 -0.84 1.01 2.73
CA VAL A 36 -0.37 -0.36 2.88
C VAL A 36 -1.38 -1.28 2.21
N ASP A 37 -0.94 -1.99 1.18
CA ASP A 37 -1.75 -2.97 0.46
C ASP A 37 -1.47 -4.34 1.09
N PHE A 38 -2.43 -4.86 1.84
CA PHE A 38 -2.31 -6.19 2.45
C PHE A 38 -2.78 -7.21 1.43
N TRP A 39 -1.90 -8.14 1.08
CA TRP A 39 -2.11 -9.07 -0.01
C TRP A 39 -1.52 -10.45 0.31
N ALA A 40 -1.79 -11.42 -0.54
CA ALA A 40 -1.17 -12.74 -0.45
C ALA A 40 -0.98 -13.29 -1.86
N PRO A 41 0.01 -14.17 -2.07
CA PRO A 41 0.28 -14.71 -3.41
C PRO A 41 -0.87 -15.49 -4.03
N TRP A 42 -1.73 -16.09 -3.21
CA TRP A 42 -2.87 -16.88 -3.68
C TRP A 42 -4.12 -16.05 -3.97
N CYS A 43 -4.05 -14.76 -3.74
CA CYS A 43 -5.24 -13.90 -3.81
C CYS A 43 -5.39 -13.33 -5.21
N GLY A 44 -6.37 -13.82 -5.96
CA GLY A 44 -6.64 -13.34 -7.31
C GLY A 44 -7.01 -11.86 -7.36
N PRO A 45 -8.00 -11.41 -6.54
CA PRO A 45 -8.35 -9.98 -6.54
C PRO A 45 -7.20 -9.05 -6.16
N CYS A 46 -6.25 -9.52 -5.35
CA CYS A 46 -5.07 -8.73 -5.03
C CYS A 46 -4.26 -8.43 -6.29
N LYS A 47 -4.17 -9.41 -7.18
CA LYS A 47 -3.42 -9.24 -8.43
C LYS A 47 -4.13 -8.29 -9.38
N GLN A 48 -5.46 -8.25 -9.33
CA GLN A 48 -6.22 -7.29 -10.12
C GLN A 48 -6.04 -5.88 -9.58
N LEU A 49 -6.00 -5.73 -8.27
CA LEU A 49 -5.90 -4.42 -7.66
C LEU A 49 -4.54 -3.78 -7.91
N ALA A 50 -3.47 -4.56 -7.90
CA ALA A 50 -2.12 -4.02 -7.90
C ALA A 50 -1.85 -3.00 -9.02
N PRO A 51 -2.13 -3.29 -10.29
CA PRO A 51 -1.85 -2.30 -11.34
C PRO A 51 -2.72 -1.04 -11.22
N ALA A 52 -3.98 -1.20 -10.84
CA ALA A 52 -4.87 -0.05 -10.69
C ALA A 52 -4.41 0.85 -9.55
N LEU A 53 -3.99 0.24 -8.44
CA LEU A 53 -3.52 0.97 -7.29
C LEU A 53 -2.20 1.69 -7.61
N GLU A 54 -1.30 1.01 -8.29
CA GLU A 54 -0.02 1.63 -8.66
C GLU A 54 -0.21 2.82 -9.58
N LYS A 55 -1.14 2.71 -10.54
CA LYS A 55 -1.42 3.81 -11.44
C LYS A 55 -2.03 5.00 -10.70
N ALA A 56 -2.98 4.74 -9.81
CA ALA A 56 -3.61 5.81 -9.07
C ALA A 56 -2.60 6.53 -8.16
N VAL A 57 -1.72 5.77 -7.51
CA VAL A 57 -0.70 6.36 -6.65
C VAL A 57 0.31 7.16 -7.48
N ALA A 58 0.72 6.61 -8.62
CA ALA A 58 1.67 7.32 -9.48
C ALA A 58 1.12 8.67 -9.94
N ALA A 59 -0.19 8.75 -10.15
CA ALA A 59 -0.83 9.99 -10.56
C ALA A 59 -0.77 11.07 -9.49
N THR A 60 -0.49 10.72 -8.24
CA THR A 60 -0.32 11.74 -7.18
C THR A 60 1.04 12.41 -7.22
N LYS A 61 1.94 11.91 -8.08
CA LYS A 61 3.26 12.52 -8.30
C LYS A 61 4.06 12.64 -7.00
N GLY A 62 4.08 11.57 -6.24
CA GLY A 62 4.88 11.50 -5.02
C GLY A 62 4.21 12.00 -3.76
N ARG A 63 2.97 12.45 -3.84
CA ARG A 63 2.28 12.93 -2.63
C ARG A 63 1.82 11.79 -1.73
N VAL A 64 1.68 10.60 -2.28
CA VAL A 64 1.27 9.41 -1.54
C VAL A 64 2.27 8.30 -1.81
N ARG A 65 2.71 7.62 -0.77
CA ARG A 65 3.63 6.49 -0.89
C ARG A 65 2.85 5.19 -0.82
N LEU A 66 3.22 4.23 -1.66
CA LEU A 66 2.58 2.92 -1.67
C LEU A 66 3.53 1.87 -1.12
N THR A 67 3.02 1.07 -0.18
CA THR A 67 3.74 -0.09 0.33
C THR A 67 2.85 -1.32 0.22
N LYS A 68 3.46 -2.51 0.27
CA LYS A 68 2.77 -3.79 0.21
C LYS A 68 3.23 -4.68 1.34
N MET A 69 2.32 -5.40 1.94
CA MET A 69 2.65 -6.35 2.99
C MET A 69 2.00 -7.71 2.69
N ASN A 70 2.84 -8.72 2.53
CA ASN A 70 2.38 -10.09 2.30
C ASN A 70 1.95 -10.68 3.64
N ILE A 71 0.66 -10.95 3.79
CA ILE A 71 0.14 -11.42 5.07
C ILE A 71 0.47 -12.88 5.38
N ASP A 72 0.90 -13.64 4.38
CA ASP A 72 1.38 -15.00 4.64
C ASP A 72 2.68 -14.95 5.43
N ASP A 73 3.56 -14.03 5.07
CA ASP A 73 4.85 -13.89 5.74
C ASP A 73 4.77 -13.01 6.98
N HIS A 74 3.85 -12.05 6.98
CA HIS A 74 3.77 -11.03 8.04
C HIS A 74 2.32 -10.80 8.45
N PRO A 75 1.73 -11.73 9.20
CA PRO A 75 0.31 -11.62 9.57
C PRO A 75 0.02 -10.71 10.74
N GLN A 76 1.04 -10.29 11.50
CA GLN A 76 0.82 -9.64 12.78
C GLN A 76 0.11 -8.30 12.66
N ILE A 77 0.55 -7.48 11.71
CA ILE A 77 -0.02 -6.13 11.58
C ILE A 77 -1.46 -6.21 11.09
N ALA A 78 -1.73 -7.08 10.12
CA ALA A 78 -3.10 -7.26 9.63
C ALA A 78 -4.01 -7.71 10.76
N GLY A 79 -3.52 -8.61 11.62
CA GLY A 79 -4.28 -9.07 12.77
C GLY A 79 -4.58 -7.95 13.76
N GLN A 80 -3.61 -7.10 14.02
CA GLN A 80 -3.81 -5.97 14.93
C GLN A 80 -4.80 -4.95 14.38
N LEU A 81 -4.84 -4.80 13.07
CA LEU A 81 -5.77 -3.87 12.43
C LEU A 81 -7.15 -4.47 12.21
N GLY A 82 -7.33 -5.73 12.54
CA GLY A 82 -8.63 -6.38 12.39
C GLY A 82 -8.98 -6.69 10.94
N ILE A 83 -8.00 -6.83 10.07
CA ILE A 83 -8.24 -7.13 8.66
C ILE A 83 -8.69 -8.57 8.52
N GLN A 84 -9.87 -8.78 7.94
CA GLN A 84 -10.46 -10.11 7.80
C GLN A 84 -10.54 -10.59 6.37
N SER A 85 -10.37 -9.71 5.41
CA SER A 85 -10.36 -10.12 4.01
C SER A 85 -9.38 -9.28 3.23
N ILE A 86 -8.87 -9.83 2.14
CA ILE A 86 -7.88 -9.17 1.28
C ILE A 86 -8.38 -9.20 -0.16
N PRO A 87 -7.96 -8.22 -0.98
CA PRO A 87 -7.02 -7.16 -0.64
C PRO A 87 -7.65 -6.15 0.30
N ALA A 88 -6.83 -5.59 1.15
CA ALA A 88 -7.25 -4.50 2.02
C ALA A 88 -6.18 -3.43 1.93
N VAL A 89 -6.59 -2.18 1.76
CA VAL A 89 -5.66 -1.05 1.69
C VAL A 89 -5.99 -0.11 2.82
N ILE A 90 -4.99 0.18 3.64
CA ILE A 90 -5.14 1.09 4.78
C ILE A 90 -4.22 2.28 4.56
N ALA A 91 -4.76 3.48 4.74
CA ALA A 91 -3.98 4.71 4.61
C ALA A 91 -3.53 5.16 6.00
N PHE A 92 -2.24 5.43 6.12
CA PHE A 92 -1.65 5.96 7.35
C PHE A 92 -1.24 7.40 7.12
N ASP A 93 -1.52 8.24 8.10
CA ASP A 93 -1.13 9.64 8.07
C ASP A 93 -0.83 10.08 9.49
N LYS A 94 0.29 10.75 9.67
CA LYS A 94 0.75 11.21 10.99
C LYS A 94 0.80 10.08 12.01
N GLY A 95 1.23 8.91 11.57
CA GLY A 95 1.46 7.77 12.43
C GLY A 95 0.24 6.93 12.73
N GLN A 96 -0.92 7.23 12.14
CA GLN A 96 -2.16 6.54 12.46
C GLN A 96 -2.91 6.10 11.22
N PRO A 97 -3.66 4.99 11.30
CA PRO A 97 -4.57 4.63 10.21
C PRO A 97 -5.72 5.63 10.18
N VAL A 98 -5.98 6.19 9.01
CA VAL A 98 -7.00 7.23 8.87
C VAL A 98 -8.13 6.86 7.93
N ASP A 99 -7.91 5.88 7.04
CA ASP A 99 -8.92 5.49 6.06
C ASP A 99 -8.54 4.12 5.50
N GLY A 100 -9.43 3.51 4.76
CA GLY A 100 -9.14 2.24 4.13
C GLY A 100 -10.26 1.75 3.24
N PHE A 101 -9.95 0.73 2.43
CA PHE A 101 -10.97 0.03 1.66
C PHE A 101 -10.58 -1.43 1.52
N VAL A 102 -11.57 -2.26 1.16
CA VAL A 102 -11.40 -3.69 0.97
C VAL A 102 -11.89 -4.05 -0.42
N GLY A 103 -11.18 -4.94 -1.09
CA GLY A 103 -11.56 -5.42 -2.40
C GLY A 103 -10.84 -4.70 -3.52
N ALA A 104 -11.00 -5.22 -4.73
CA ALA A 104 -10.30 -4.71 -5.91
C ALA A 104 -11.11 -3.59 -6.53
N LEU A 105 -10.94 -2.38 -6.02
CA LEU A 105 -11.61 -1.22 -6.57
C LEU A 105 -11.03 -0.85 -7.93
N PRO A 106 -11.85 -0.33 -8.85
CA PRO A 106 -11.33 0.21 -10.10
C PRO A 106 -10.53 1.48 -9.86
N GLU A 107 -9.68 1.81 -10.81
CA GLU A 107 -8.76 2.93 -10.67
C GLU A 107 -9.48 4.24 -10.35
N SER A 108 -10.63 4.49 -10.96
CA SER A 108 -11.35 5.73 -10.72
C SER A 108 -11.78 5.88 -9.27
N GLN A 109 -12.19 4.79 -8.64
CA GLN A 109 -12.58 4.84 -7.24
C GLN A 109 -11.38 4.96 -6.31
N ILE A 110 -10.26 4.38 -6.70
CA ILE A 110 -9.03 4.55 -5.93
C ILE A 110 -8.60 6.02 -5.98
N LYS A 111 -8.70 6.65 -7.14
CA LYS A 111 -8.36 8.07 -7.25
C LYS A 111 -9.22 8.92 -6.33
N THR A 112 -10.51 8.63 -6.25
CA THR A 112 -11.40 9.34 -5.34
C THR A 112 -10.98 9.12 -3.89
N PHE A 113 -10.60 7.89 -3.56
CA PHE A 113 -10.12 7.56 -2.22
C PHE A 113 -8.88 8.39 -1.87
N LEU A 114 -8.00 8.65 -2.82
CA LEU A 114 -6.76 9.37 -2.59
C LEU A 114 -6.96 10.89 -2.49
N GLU A 115 -8.14 11.37 -2.80
CA GLU A 115 -8.45 12.77 -2.62
C GLU A 115 -8.88 13.05 -1.18
#